data_7f97d5bd3af4f8ad498750e0d7b316b7
#
_entry.id   7f97d5bd3af4f8ad498750e0d7b316b7
#
_cell.length_a   1.000
_cell.length_b   1.000
_cell.length_c   1.000
_cell.angle_alpha   90.00
_cell.angle_beta   90.00
_cell.angle_gamma   90.00
#
_symmetry.space_group_name_H-M   'P 1'
#
loop_
_entity.id
_entity.type
_entity.pdbx_description
1 polymer ?
#
loop_
_entity_poly.entity_id
_entity_poly.type
_entity_poly.pdbx_seq_one_letter_code
_entity_poly.pdbx_strand_id
1 'polypeptide(L)'
;AYVLKDTVMDILNETKADKVNIIAHSKGGLDARYMISSLGMAEYVASLSTISTPHNGSITMDNILKLPNILIKIGAKLADVWFKILGDENPDTYKVINQFTTIATKKFNENNKDCSNVYYQSFAFVMKNPLSDFLMFLPNIIVSLFEGENDGLLAPRATKWTNFRGIYRGNSKRGISHLDEVDLRRYKLSSQRGD
;
A
#
# COMPACT_ATOMS: atom_id res chain seq x y z
N ALA A 1 13.03 0.55 3.45
CA ALA A 1 13.02 0.86 4.89
C ALA A 1 14.33 1.57 5.33
N TYR A 2 15.52 1.12 4.93
CA TYR A 2 16.79 1.79 5.29
C TYR A 2 16.86 3.21 4.76
N VAL A 3 16.62 3.43 3.47
CA VAL A 3 16.57 4.76 2.86
C VAL A 3 15.53 5.65 3.59
N LEU A 4 14.37 5.11 3.94
CA LEU A 4 13.35 5.85 4.69
C LEU A 4 13.87 6.27 6.07
N LYS A 5 14.63 5.41 6.76
CA LYS A 5 15.28 5.76 8.03
C LYS A 5 16.22 6.96 7.87
N ASP A 6 17.11 6.90 6.87
CA ASP A 6 18.07 7.96 6.63
C ASP A 6 17.35 9.28 6.30
N THR A 7 16.33 9.23 5.44
CA THR A 7 15.48 10.39 5.10
C THR A 7 14.79 10.99 6.35
N VAL A 8 14.25 10.15 7.24
CA VAL A 8 13.62 10.63 8.48
C VAL A 8 14.66 11.33 9.38
N MET A 9 15.86 10.77 9.50
CA MET A 9 16.93 11.40 10.30
C MET A 9 17.37 12.73 9.71
N ASP A 10 17.48 12.83 8.38
CA ASP A 10 17.81 14.09 7.71
C ASP A 10 16.74 15.14 7.96
N ILE A 11 15.45 14.81 7.82
CA ILE A 11 14.33 15.71 8.10
C ILE A 11 14.37 16.22 9.56
N LEU A 12 14.59 15.33 10.52
CA LEU A 12 14.68 15.72 11.92
C LEU A 12 15.87 16.66 12.17
N ASN A 13 17.01 16.39 11.54
CA ASN A 13 18.19 17.23 11.63
C ASN A 13 17.98 18.63 11.02
N GLU A 14 17.28 18.70 9.88
CA GLU A 14 16.98 19.97 9.21
C GLU A 14 15.94 20.80 9.96
N THR A 15 14.86 20.15 10.39
CA THR A 15 13.70 20.82 11.00
C THR A 15 13.88 21.09 12.49
N LYS A 16 14.83 20.42 13.14
CA LYS A 16 15.00 20.39 14.61
C LYS A 16 13.75 19.89 15.36
N ALA A 17 12.90 19.13 14.69
CA ALA A 17 11.76 18.48 15.31
C ALA A 17 12.20 17.23 16.09
N ASP A 18 11.51 16.92 17.18
CA ASP A 18 11.79 15.72 17.97
C ASP A 18 11.27 14.45 17.30
N LYS A 19 10.15 14.56 16.58
CA LYS A 19 9.45 13.43 15.94
C LYS A 19 8.80 13.82 14.62
N VAL A 20 8.63 12.82 13.75
CA VAL A 20 7.85 12.93 12.51
C VAL A 20 6.48 12.26 12.65
N ASN A 21 5.50 12.74 11.86
CA ASN A 21 4.29 12.01 11.54
C ASN A 21 4.43 11.45 10.12
N ILE A 22 4.18 10.15 9.96
CA ILE A 22 4.34 9.47 8.69
C ILE A 22 2.95 9.13 8.12
N ILE A 23 2.73 9.52 6.86
CA ILE A 23 1.62 9.04 6.05
C ILE A 23 2.23 8.15 4.97
N ALA A 24 1.86 6.88 4.96
CA ALA A 24 2.45 5.90 4.06
C ALA A 24 1.37 5.18 3.25
N HIS A 25 1.59 5.09 1.94
CA HIS A 25 0.69 4.43 1.00
C HIS A 25 1.22 3.05 0.61
N SER A 26 0.30 2.09 0.44
CA SER A 26 0.60 0.77 -0.12
C SER A 26 1.76 0.07 0.61
N LYS A 27 2.73 -0.48 -0.13
CA LYS A 27 3.94 -1.12 0.41
C LYS A 27 4.72 -0.22 1.39
N GLY A 28 4.69 1.11 1.17
CA GLY A 28 5.38 2.08 2.03
C GLY A 28 4.99 1.98 3.50
N GLY A 29 3.76 1.56 3.80
CA GLY A 29 3.32 1.34 5.17
C GLY A 29 4.02 0.15 5.85
N LEU A 30 4.32 -0.92 5.12
CA LEU A 30 5.12 -2.04 5.63
C LEU A 30 6.58 -1.63 5.83
N ASP A 31 7.15 -0.86 4.88
CA ASP A 31 8.50 -0.33 5.01
C ASP A 31 8.63 0.60 6.24
N ALA A 32 7.63 1.45 6.48
CA ALA A 32 7.57 2.31 7.66
C ALA A 32 7.46 1.51 8.97
N ARG A 33 6.59 0.47 9.00
CA ARG A 33 6.49 -0.41 10.17
C ARG A 33 7.79 -1.13 10.45
N TYR A 34 8.47 -1.65 9.43
CA TYR A 34 9.78 -2.26 9.59
C TYR A 34 10.82 -1.27 10.13
N MET A 35 10.83 -0.07 9.58
CA MET A 35 11.72 1.01 10.04
C MET A 35 11.48 1.32 11.53
N ILE A 36 10.22 1.49 11.93
CA ILE A 36 9.85 1.84 13.31
C ILE A 36 10.25 0.72 14.28
N SER A 37 9.84 -0.53 13.97
CA SER A 37 10.02 -1.66 14.91
C SER A 37 11.41 -2.27 14.85
N SER A 38 11.91 -2.63 13.63
CA SER A 38 13.13 -3.41 13.48
C SER A 38 14.39 -2.57 13.30
N LEU A 39 14.28 -1.31 12.84
CA LEU A 39 15.42 -0.41 12.73
C LEU A 39 15.52 0.61 13.89
N GLY A 40 14.72 0.43 14.95
CA GLY A 40 14.82 1.19 16.19
C GLY A 40 14.37 2.66 16.09
N MET A 41 13.45 2.99 15.14
CA MET A 41 13.04 4.38 14.90
C MET A 41 11.79 4.81 15.68
N ALA A 42 11.31 4.02 16.63
CA ALA A 42 10.10 4.32 17.39
C ALA A 42 10.18 5.64 18.21
N GLU A 43 11.35 6.01 18.67
CA GLU A 43 11.55 7.26 19.44
C GLU A 43 11.41 8.50 18.56
N TYR A 44 11.63 8.38 17.26
CA TYR A 44 11.62 9.46 16.28
C TYR A 44 10.30 9.60 15.53
N VAL A 45 9.32 8.70 15.77
CA VAL A 45 8.03 8.71 15.09
C VAL A 45 6.91 8.94 16.10
N ALA A 46 6.08 9.98 15.88
CA ALA A 46 4.90 10.24 16.68
C ALA A 46 3.71 9.40 16.22
N SER A 47 3.51 9.31 14.90
CA SER A 47 2.41 8.53 14.34
C SER A 47 2.73 7.94 12.96
N LEU A 48 2.05 6.82 12.65
CA LEU A 48 2.02 6.20 11.33
C LEU A 48 0.57 6.04 10.89
N SER A 49 0.18 6.76 9.83
CA SER A 49 -1.09 6.60 9.12
C SER A 49 -0.85 5.81 7.84
N THR A 50 -1.51 4.68 7.68
CA THR A 50 -1.35 3.83 6.50
C THR A 50 -2.59 3.87 5.61
N ILE A 51 -2.37 4.14 4.33
CA ILE A 51 -3.37 4.22 3.28
C ILE A 51 -3.21 3.00 2.39
N SER A 52 -4.22 2.14 2.32
CA SER A 52 -4.22 0.90 1.54
C SER A 52 -2.92 0.09 1.63
N THR A 53 -2.41 -0.12 2.86
CA THR A 53 -1.23 -0.94 3.08
C THR A 53 -1.63 -2.40 3.32
N PRO A 54 -1.00 -3.38 2.65
CA PRO A 54 -1.38 -4.79 2.74
C PRO A 54 -0.90 -5.46 4.05
N HIS A 55 -1.39 -4.97 5.20
CA HIS A 55 -0.99 -5.46 6.53
C HIS A 55 -1.29 -6.95 6.76
N ASN A 56 -2.39 -7.45 6.18
CA ASN A 56 -2.82 -8.85 6.33
C ASN A 56 -2.58 -9.70 5.08
N GLY A 57 -1.87 -9.15 4.10
CA GLY A 57 -1.65 -9.79 2.82
C GLY A 57 -2.92 -9.94 1.97
N SER A 58 -2.75 -10.41 0.75
CA SER A 58 -3.81 -10.57 -0.22
C SER A 58 -4.06 -12.04 -0.54
N ILE A 59 -5.31 -12.48 -0.42
CA ILE A 59 -5.75 -13.80 -0.87
C ILE A 59 -5.58 -13.95 -2.38
N THR A 60 -5.69 -12.85 -3.11
CA THR A 60 -5.43 -12.81 -4.56
C THR A 60 -4.00 -13.25 -4.84
N MET A 61 -3.01 -12.75 -4.09
CA MET A 61 -1.61 -13.15 -4.24
C MET A 61 -1.39 -14.62 -3.89
N ASP A 62 -2.04 -15.12 -2.83
CA ASP A 62 -1.99 -16.54 -2.48
C ASP A 62 -2.54 -17.44 -3.61
N ASN A 63 -3.58 -16.99 -4.32
CA ASN A 63 -4.17 -17.75 -5.43
C ASN A 63 -3.33 -17.62 -6.71
N ILE A 64 -2.78 -16.47 -7.01
CA ILE A 64 -1.87 -16.29 -8.14
C ILE A 64 -0.67 -17.23 -8.02
N LEU A 65 -0.09 -17.39 -6.82
CA LEU A 65 1.05 -18.29 -6.59
C LEU A 65 0.73 -19.79 -6.74
N LYS A 66 -0.55 -20.17 -6.83
CA LYS A 66 -0.94 -21.56 -7.18
C LYS A 66 -0.86 -21.87 -8.67
N LEU A 67 -0.75 -20.83 -9.51
CA LEU A 67 -0.58 -21.00 -10.96
C LEU A 67 0.81 -21.55 -11.30
N PRO A 68 0.98 -22.17 -12.48
CA PRO A 68 2.30 -22.59 -12.94
C PRO A 68 3.30 -21.43 -12.94
N ASN A 69 4.51 -21.67 -12.42
CA ASN A 69 5.55 -20.64 -12.26
C ASN A 69 5.85 -19.84 -13.53
N ILE A 70 5.74 -20.48 -14.69
CA ILE A 70 5.97 -19.81 -15.98
C ILE A 70 4.94 -18.71 -16.24
N LEU A 71 3.66 -18.95 -15.90
CA LEU A 71 2.58 -17.99 -16.07
C LEU A 71 2.75 -16.82 -15.06
N ILE A 72 3.15 -17.12 -13.82
CA ILE A 72 3.40 -16.10 -12.81
C ILE A 72 4.53 -15.17 -13.27
N LYS A 73 5.63 -15.75 -13.76
CA LYS A 73 6.79 -14.96 -14.23
C LYS A 73 6.47 -14.11 -15.46
N ILE A 74 5.67 -14.63 -16.39
CA ILE A 74 5.22 -13.85 -17.55
C ILE A 74 4.34 -12.69 -17.09
N GLY A 75 3.35 -12.96 -16.24
CA GLY A 75 2.47 -11.93 -15.68
C GLY A 75 3.24 -10.86 -14.87
N ALA A 76 4.20 -11.28 -14.05
CA ALA A 76 5.05 -10.38 -13.30
C ALA A 76 5.88 -9.47 -14.21
N LYS A 77 6.49 -9.99 -15.28
CA LYS A 77 7.23 -9.18 -16.26
C LYS A 77 6.35 -8.16 -16.97
N LEU A 78 5.11 -8.52 -17.32
CA LEU A 78 4.17 -7.56 -17.90
C LEU A 78 3.80 -6.47 -16.90
N ALA A 79 3.59 -6.84 -15.63
CA ALA A 79 3.34 -5.89 -14.56
C ALA A 79 4.56 -4.99 -14.29
N ASP A 80 5.78 -5.50 -14.37
CA ASP A 80 7.00 -4.70 -14.25
C ASP A 80 7.07 -3.60 -15.31
N VAL A 81 6.73 -3.93 -16.57
CA VAL A 81 6.65 -2.92 -17.65
C VAL A 81 5.61 -1.85 -17.31
N TRP A 82 4.46 -2.27 -16.77
CA TRP A 82 3.40 -1.37 -16.38
C TRP A 82 3.81 -0.47 -15.19
N PHE A 83 4.47 -1.02 -14.15
CA PHE A 83 4.98 -0.24 -13.03
C PHE A 83 6.09 0.74 -13.45
N LYS A 84 6.94 0.38 -14.44
CA LYS A 84 7.90 1.31 -15.03
C LYS A 84 7.23 2.52 -15.68
N ILE A 85 6.11 2.30 -16.38
CA ILE A 85 5.32 3.40 -16.98
C ILE A 85 4.76 4.30 -15.86
N LEU A 86 4.46 3.75 -14.69
CA LEU A 86 3.99 4.50 -13.52
C LEU A 86 5.12 5.21 -12.75
N GLY A 87 6.38 4.98 -13.14
CA GLY A 87 7.54 5.69 -12.58
C GLY A 87 8.38 4.90 -11.59
N ASP A 88 8.14 3.58 -11.44
CA ASP A 88 9.04 2.70 -10.69
C ASP A 88 10.26 2.38 -11.54
N GLU A 89 11.44 2.79 -11.10
CA GLU A 89 12.69 2.59 -11.85
C GLU A 89 13.15 1.12 -11.84
N ASN A 90 12.84 0.38 -10.78
CA ASN A 90 13.31 -0.99 -10.55
C ASN A 90 12.20 -1.92 -10.03
N PRO A 91 11.12 -2.11 -10.77
CA PRO A 91 10.02 -2.96 -10.35
C PRO A 91 10.45 -4.44 -10.31
N ASP A 92 10.03 -5.14 -9.26
CA ASP A 92 10.20 -6.58 -9.10
C ASP A 92 8.86 -7.16 -8.61
N THR A 93 7.90 -7.23 -9.51
CA THR A 93 6.53 -7.67 -9.21
C THR A 93 6.51 -9.10 -8.68
N TYR A 94 7.40 -9.99 -9.16
CA TYR A 94 7.47 -11.35 -8.66
C TYR A 94 7.84 -11.40 -7.18
N LYS A 95 8.79 -10.59 -6.75
CA LYS A 95 9.18 -10.45 -5.35
C LYS A 95 8.06 -9.83 -4.51
N VAL A 96 7.40 -8.82 -5.03
CA VAL A 96 6.27 -8.14 -4.37
C VAL A 96 5.10 -9.12 -4.15
N ILE A 97 4.72 -9.93 -5.15
CA ILE A 97 3.68 -10.95 -5.02
C ILE A 97 4.00 -11.88 -3.84
N ASN A 98 5.23 -12.38 -3.75
CA ASN A 98 5.65 -13.26 -2.65
C ASN A 98 5.61 -12.58 -1.27
N GLN A 99 5.96 -11.30 -1.19
CA GLN A 99 5.93 -10.54 0.06
C GLN A 99 4.51 -10.26 0.56
N PHE A 100 3.54 -10.17 -0.35
CA PHE A 100 2.16 -9.81 -0.01
C PHE A 100 1.22 -11.00 0.14
N THR A 101 1.74 -12.22 0.19
CA THR A 101 0.95 -13.39 0.61
C THR A 101 0.48 -13.25 2.05
N THR A 102 -0.63 -13.91 2.41
CA THR A 102 -1.13 -13.92 3.79
C THR A 102 -0.13 -14.55 4.75
N ILE A 103 0.62 -15.55 4.31
CA ILE A 103 1.67 -16.22 5.10
C ILE A 103 2.85 -15.28 5.34
N ALA A 104 3.35 -14.61 4.31
CA ALA A 104 4.49 -13.71 4.42
C ALA A 104 4.19 -12.51 5.33
N THR A 105 2.99 -11.91 5.17
CA THR A 105 2.57 -10.78 6.02
C THR A 105 2.29 -11.20 7.46
N LYS A 106 1.77 -12.41 7.70
CA LYS A 106 1.65 -12.94 9.06
C LYS A 106 3.02 -13.02 9.74
N LYS A 107 4.02 -13.61 9.07
CA LYS A 107 5.40 -13.67 9.57
C LYS A 107 6.00 -12.28 9.78
N PHE A 108 5.73 -11.35 8.85
CA PHE A 108 6.14 -9.96 9.00
C PHE A 108 5.53 -9.34 10.27
N ASN A 109 4.24 -9.52 10.52
CA ASN A 109 3.53 -8.99 11.68
C ASN A 109 4.02 -9.58 13.01
N GLU A 110 4.42 -10.86 13.01
CA GLU A 110 5.01 -11.50 14.19
C GLU A 110 6.35 -10.87 14.58
N ASN A 111 7.15 -10.48 13.58
CA ASN A 111 8.48 -9.91 13.78
C ASN A 111 8.49 -8.38 13.93
N ASN A 112 7.44 -7.69 13.48
CA ASN A 112 7.37 -6.23 13.46
C ASN A 112 6.12 -5.77 14.22
N LYS A 113 6.17 -5.87 15.54
CA LYS A 113 5.09 -5.42 16.43
C LYS A 113 4.98 -3.91 16.46
N ASP A 114 3.78 -3.40 16.65
CA ASP A 114 3.56 -1.99 16.89
C ASP A 114 4.22 -1.56 18.20
N CYS A 115 4.93 -0.43 18.17
CA CYS A 115 5.59 0.13 19.35
C CYS A 115 4.60 1.00 20.13
N SER A 116 4.54 0.84 21.45
CA SER A 116 3.54 1.49 22.31
C SER A 116 3.63 3.02 22.34
N ASN A 117 4.79 3.59 22.04
CA ASN A 117 5.05 5.03 22.00
C ASN A 117 4.76 5.68 20.64
N VAL A 118 4.23 4.92 19.67
CA VAL A 118 3.85 5.40 18.34
C VAL A 118 2.35 5.21 18.15
N TYR A 119 1.67 6.24 17.64
CA TYR A 119 0.26 6.13 17.30
C TYR A 119 0.10 5.56 15.88
N TYR A 120 -0.68 4.47 15.74
CA TYR A 120 -0.94 3.84 14.45
C TYR A 120 -2.41 3.98 14.06
N GLN A 121 -2.67 4.19 12.77
CA GLN A 121 -4.01 4.11 12.19
C GLN A 121 -3.96 3.63 10.74
N SER A 122 -5.06 3.02 10.29
CA SER A 122 -5.15 2.48 8.94
C SER A 122 -6.46 2.84 8.25
N PHE A 123 -6.40 2.98 6.93
CA PHE A 123 -7.51 3.37 6.06
C PHE A 123 -7.60 2.40 4.89
N ALA A 124 -8.83 2.08 4.46
CA ALA A 124 -9.11 1.29 3.28
C ALA A 124 -9.96 2.08 2.29
N PHE A 125 -9.78 1.79 1.01
CA PHE A 125 -10.49 2.46 -0.07
C PHE A 125 -11.10 1.44 -1.03
N VAL A 126 -12.09 1.86 -1.81
CA VAL A 126 -12.82 0.98 -2.74
C VAL A 126 -13.21 1.72 -4.01
N MET A 127 -12.89 1.11 -5.14
CA MET A 127 -13.48 1.43 -6.44
C MET A 127 -14.90 0.86 -6.52
N LYS A 128 -15.86 1.68 -6.99
CA LYS A 128 -17.25 1.22 -7.20
C LYS A 128 -17.47 0.58 -8.57
N ASN A 129 -16.57 0.83 -9.51
CA ASN A 129 -16.67 0.35 -10.88
C ASN A 129 -15.27 0.12 -11.45
N PRO A 130 -14.98 -1.06 -12.06
CA PRO A 130 -13.68 -1.33 -12.69
C PRO A 130 -13.30 -0.30 -13.77
N LEU A 131 -14.26 0.24 -14.50
CA LEU A 131 -14.03 1.27 -15.53
C LEU A 131 -13.69 2.66 -14.95
N SER A 132 -13.72 2.81 -13.63
CA SER A 132 -13.40 4.09 -12.99
C SER A 132 -11.95 4.49 -13.13
N ASP A 133 -11.07 3.52 -13.29
CA ASP A 133 -9.65 3.71 -13.47
C ASP A 133 -9.12 2.71 -14.49
N PHE A 134 -8.69 3.19 -15.65
CA PHE A 134 -8.22 2.33 -16.74
C PHE A 134 -7.02 1.48 -16.34
N LEU A 135 -6.10 2.04 -15.55
CA LEU A 135 -4.91 1.32 -15.10
C LEU A 135 -5.24 0.26 -14.05
N MET A 136 -6.27 0.50 -13.25
CA MET A 136 -6.75 -0.44 -12.24
C MET A 136 -7.83 -1.39 -12.74
N PHE A 137 -8.27 -1.27 -14.00
CA PHE A 137 -9.36 -2.07 -14.56
C PHE A 137 -9.14 -3.57 -14.42
N LEU A 138 -8.05 -4.08 -14.99
CA LEU A 138 -7.75 -5.51 -14.97
C LEU A 138 -7.38 -6.00 -13.55
N PRO A 139 -6.51 -5.35 -12.79
CA PRO A 139 -6.25 -5.74 -11.42
C PRO A 139 -7.51 -5.75 -10.54
N ASN A 140 -8.39 -4.74 -10.67
CA ASN A 140 -9.65 -4.69 -9.92
C ASN A 140 -10.52 -5.92 -10.16
N ILE A 141 -10.67 -6.35 -11.42
CA ILE A 141 -11.43 -7.57 -11.77
C ILE A 141 -10.78 -8.79 -11.11
N ILE A 142 -9.47 -8.94 -11.21
CA ILE A 142 -8.75 -10.09 -10.65
C ILE A 142 -8.93 -10.15 -9.13
N VAL A 143 -8.75 -9.03 -8.43
CA VAL A 143 -8.94 -8.97 -6.98
C VAL A 143 -10.40 -9.23 -6.61
N SER A 144 -11.36 -8.72 -7.39
CA SER A 144 -12.78 -8.94 -7.16
C SER A 144 -13.19 -10.40 -7.21
N LEU A 145 -12.54 -11.22 -8.04
CA LEU A 145 -12.81 -12.65 -8.15
C LEU A 145 -12.48 -13.42 -6.86
N PHE A 146 -11.50 -12.96 -6.09
CA PHE A 146 -11.01 -13.65 -4.89
C PHE A 146 -11.40 -12.97 -3.57
N GLU A 147 -11.51 -11.64 -3.58
CA GLU A 147 -11.64 -10.85 -2.34
C GLU A 147 -12.83 -9.87 -2.35
N GLY A 148 -13.53 -9.70 -3.48
CA GLY A 148 -14.67 -8.80 -3.60
C GLY A 148 -14.27 -7.32 -3.76
N GLU A 149 -14.94 -6.43 -3.02
CA GLU A 149 -14.67 -4.98 -3.08
C GLU A 149 -13.19 -4.67 -2.84
N ASN A 150 -12.61 -3.81 -3.69
CA ASN A 150 -11.20 -3.43 -3.62
C ASN A 150 -10.94 -2.07 -4.28
N ASP A 151 -9.76 -1.52 -4.05
CA ASP A 151 -9.32 -0.24 -4.62
C ASP A 151 -8.67 -0.36 -6.01
N GLY A 152 -8.63 -1.57 -6.55
CA GLY A 152 -7.91 -1.95 -7.78
C GLY A 152 -6.77 -2.92 -7.52
N LEU A 153 -6.12 -2.89 -6.35
CA LEU A 153 -5.02 -3.76 -5.99
C LEU A 153 -5.27 -4.53 -4.69
N LEU A 154 -5.96 -3.92 -3.72
CA LEU A 154 -6.11 -4.45 -2.38
C LEU A 154 -7.57 -4.39 -1.91
N ALA A 155 -8.03 -5.46 -1.32
CA ALA A 155 -9.31 -5.47 -0.63
C ALA A 155 -9.19 -4.87 0.79
N PRO A 156 -10.26 -4.28 1.35
CA PRO A 156 -10.26 -3.71 2.71
C PRO A 156 -9.77 -4.67 3.79
N ARG A 157 -10.02 -5.98 3.62
CA ARG A 157 -9.52 -7.02 4.51
C ARG A 157 -7.99 -7.03 4.61
N ALA A 158 -7.30 -6.85 3.50
CA ALA A 158 -5.85 -6.82 3.44
C ALA A 158 -5.26 -5.62 4.18
N THR A 159 -5.98 -4.50 4.20
CA THR A 159 -5.47 -3.21 4.67
C THR A 159 -5.86 -2.88 6.12
N LYS A 160 -6.81 -3.60 6.71
CA LYS A 160 -7.28 -3.37 8.08
C LYS A 160 -6.16 -3.65 9.08
N TRP A 161 -5.83 -2.65 9.90
CA TRP A 161 -4.81 -2.72 10.95
C TRP A 161 -5.23 -1.89 12.17
N THR A 162 -4.33 -1.71 13.13
CA THR A 162 -4.56 -0.98 14.37
C THR A 162 -5.28 0.37 14.14
N ASN A 163 -6.26 0.69 15.00
CA ASN A 163 -7.12 1.88 14.87
C ASN A 163 -7.67 2.06 13.46
N PHE A 164 -8.28 1.02 12.92
CA PHE A 164 -8.86 1.05 11.58
C PHE A 164 -9.98 2.11 11.49
N ARG A 165 -9.80 3.08 10.59
CA ARG A 165 -10.68 4.25 10.44
C ARG A 165 -11.85 4.03 9.50
N GLY A 166 -11.91 2.89 8.84
CA GLY A 166 -13.03 2.51 7.99
C GLY A 166 -12.67 2.36 6.53
N ILE A 167 -13.70 2.12 5.74
CA ILE A 167 -13.63 1.90 4.29
C ILE A 167 -14.22 3.11 3.59
N TYR A 168 -13.42 3.77 2.77
CA TYR A 168 -13.80 4.98 2.04
C TYR A 168 -14.15 4.65 0.61
N ARG A 169 -15.36 4.99 0.20
CA ARG A 169 -15.91 4.71 -1.14
C ARG A 169 -16.09 5.96 -1.97
N GLY A 170 -15.82 7.15 -1.40
CA GLY A 170 -16.10 8.42 -2.03
C GLY A 170 -17.59 8.63 -2.34
N ASN A 171 -17.97 9.86 -2.63
CA ASN A 171 -19.37 10.20 -2.97
C ASN A 171 -19.69 9.96 -4.46
N SER A 172 -18.70 9.91 -5.31
CA SER A 172 -18.88 9.70 -6.76
C SER A 172 -19.28 8.26 -7.09
N LYS A 173 -19.83 8.05 -8.30
CA LYS A 173 -20.11 6.71 -8.84
C LYS A 173 -18.86 5.90 -9.13
N ARG A 174 -17.68 6.55 -9.14
CA ARG A 174 -16.37 5.93 -9.46
C ARG A 174 -15.77 5.19 -8.27
N GLY A 175 -15.99 5.69 -7.04
CA GLY A 175 -15.23 5.29 -5.88
C GLY A 175 -13.82 5.90 -5.87
N ILE A 176 -12.90 5.28 -5.16
CA ILE A 176 -11.52 5.72 -4.99
C ILE A 176 -10.62 4.55 -5.38
N SER A 177 -9.78 4.73 -6.41
CA SER A 177 -8.79 3.73 -6.83
C SER A 177 -7.50 3.87 -6.03
N HIS A 178 -6.69 2.83 -6.05
CA HIS A 178 -5.36 2.81 -5.42
C HIS A 178 -4.46 3.96 -5.89
N LEU A 179 -4.62 4.42 -7.13
CA LEU A 179 -3.90 5.58 -7.67
C LEU A 179 -4.52 6.91 -7.24
N ASP A 180 -5.86 6.95 -7.05
CA ASP A 180 -6.54 8.16 -6.57
C ASP A 180 -6.16 8.54 -5.14
N GLU A 181 -5.80 7.56 -4.32
CA GLU A 181 -5.50 7.74 -2.90
C GLU A 181 -4.32 8.70 -2.65
N VAL A 182 -3.40 8.78 -3.60
CA VAL A 182 -2.18 9.60 -3.54
C VAL A 182 -2.02 10.50 -4.76
N ASP A 183 -3.13 10.72 -5.49
CA ASP A 183 -3.18 11.57 -6.69
C ASP A 183 -2.11 11.24 -7.75
N LEU A 184 -1.81 9.96 -7.93
CA LEU A 184 -0.87 9.50 -8.97
C LEU A 184 -1.44 9.61 -10.40
N ARG A 185 -2.67 10.08 -10.56
CA ARG A 185 -3.22 10.39 -11.87
C ARG A 185 -2.54 11.61 -12.42
N ARG A 186 -1.83 11.45 -13.52
CA ARG A 186 -1.16 12.53 -14.26
C ARG A 186 -2.14 13.44 -15.04
N TYR A 187 -3.43 13.36 -14.77
CA TYR A 187 -4.39 14.35 -15.28
C TYR A 187 -4.39 15.54 -14.33
N LYS A 188 -4.15 16.74 -14.86
CA LYS A 188 -4.41 17.97 -14.12
C LYS A 188 -5.83 17.89 -13.57
N LEU A 189 -5.95 17.60 -12.30
CA LEU A 189 -7.22 17.75 -11.60
C LEU A 189 -7.56 19.22 -11.70
N SER A 190 -8.77 19.54 -12.16
CA SER A 190 -9.24 20.92 -12.15
C SER A 190 -9.15 21.44 -10.71
N SER A 191 -8.85 22.71 -10.54
CA SER A 191 -8.75 23.42 -9.27
C SER A 191 -10.00 23.35 -8.36
N GLN A 192 -11.01 22.59 -8.73
CA GLN A 192 -12.27 22.37 -8.02
C GLN A 192 -12.26 21.20 -7.02
N ARG A 193 -11.14 20.57 -6.76
CA ARG A 193 -11.03 19.49 -5.75
C ARG A 193 -10.46 19.96 -4.41
N GLY A 194 -10.35 21.24 -4.21
CA GLY A 194 -9.86 21.85 -2.97
C GLY A 194 -10.94 22.41 -2.06
N ASP A 195 -12.24 22.11 -2.30
CA ASP A 195 -13.35 22.55 -1.45
C ASP A 195 -14.02 21.39 -0.75
#